data_81ad2782cbfbf176644dbd55ad23207d
#
_entry.id   81ad2782cbfbf176644dbd55ad23207d
#
_cell.length_a   1.000
_cell.length_b   1.000
_cell.length_c   1.000
_cell.angle_alpha   90.00
_cell.angle_beta   90.00
_cell.angle_gamma   90.00
#
_symmetry.space_group_name_H-M   'P 1'
#
loop_
_entity.id
_entity.type
_entity.pdbx_description
1 polymer ?
#
loop_
_entity_poly.entity_id
_entity_poly.type
_entity_poly.pdbx_seq_one_letter_code
_entity_poly.pdbx_strand_id
1 'polypeptide(L)'
;MNVDDYKIIQPGLPDAPGIYRFLDETNYPIYIGKAKSLKKRISSYFLKTQNSVKTERMVFTAKNIEFTVVDTEQDALLLENALIKKFQPRYNINLKDDKTYPYICIKKEPFPRVFLTRRIIRDGSEYMGPYTSVQRVYAMLEFFRDVFPLRNCTLNLSSKALDKSKYRVCLEYHIGHCKGPCQKLQTEADYNETIKQVRSILKGHINPIINYFTEQMEEASGKMHFEQAEILRQKVEALKQYQNKSTIVNPNIDNIDVFGFKKDKDVVYINYMKVVNGSIVQTKTLELQEKIEEDDEQVLEFGIIELREMFSSSSNEIILPFAVESL
;
A
#
# COMPACT_ATOMS: atom_id res chain seq x y z
N MET A 1 -2.62 -1.98 38.73
CA MET A 1 -3.99 -1.70 39.22
C MET A 1 -4.64 -2.99 39.70
N ASN A 2 -5.54 -2.91 40.66
CA ASN A 2 -6.31 -4.03 41.17
C ASN A 2 -7.82 -3.71 41.11
N VAL A 3 -8.68 -4.64 41.58
CA VAL A 3 -10.15 -4.50 41.59
C VAL A 3 -10.62 -3.30 42.43
N ASP A 4 -9.89 -2.97 43.51
CA ASP A 4 -10.28 -1.86 44.36
C ASP A 4 -9.94 -0.51 43.70
N ASP A 5 -8.82 -0.41 43.00
CA ASP A 5 -8.50 0.75 42.17
C ASP A 5 -9.57 0.97 41.08
N TYR A 6 -10.04 -0.12 40.47
CA TYR A 6 -11.11 -0.07 39.46
C TYR A 6 -12.44 0.46 40.04
N LYS A 7 -12.82 0.04 41.23
CA LYS A 7 -14.08 0.51 41.89
C LYS A 7 -14.13 2.04 42.04
N ILE A 8 -12.99 2.68 42.18
CA ILE A 8 -12.88 4.14 42.32
C ILE A 8 -13.16 4.82 40.97
N ILE A 9 -12.72 4.28 39.86
CA ILE A 9 -12.87 4.90 38.53
C ILE A 9 -14.18 4.47 37.83
N GLN A 10 -14.75 3.33 38.19
CA GLN A 10 -15.94 2.76 37.58
C GLN A 10 -17.13 3.73 37.45
N PRO A 11 -17.46 4.55 38.48
CA PRO A 11 -18.61 5.48 38.40
C PRO A 11 -18.44 6.57 37.34
N GLY A 12 -17.19 6.91 36.97
CA GLY A 12 -16.87 7.93 35.97
C GLY A 12 -16.80 7.39 34.54
N LEU A 13 -16.92 6.08 34.32
CA LEU A 13 -16.82 5.49 32.98
C LEU A 13 -18.12 5.66 32.20
N PRO A 14 -18.07 6.33 31.02
CA PRO A 14 -19.24 6.51 30.16
C PRO A 14 -19.61 5.22 29.42
N ASP A 15 -20.90 5.04 29.17
CA ASP A 15 -21.42 4.00 28.27
C ASP A 15 -21.53 4.59 26.86
N ALA A 16 -20.36 4.86 26.25
CA ALA A 16 -20.22 5.52 24.96
C ALA A 16 -19.01 4.94 24.21
N PRO A 17 -18.97 5.06 22.87
CA PRO A 17 -17.81 4.66 22.10
C PRO A 17 -16.60 5.56 22.41
N GLY A 18 -15.41 4.96 22.32
CA GLY A 18 -14.18 5.71 22.59
C GLY A 18 -12.93 4.85 22.62
N ILE A 19 -11.83 5.48 22.96
CA ILE A 19 -10.55 4.82 23.22
C ILE A 19 -10.20 4.90 24.69
N TYR A 20 -9.46 3.91 25.18
CA TYR A 20 -8.92 3.90 26.53
C TYR A 20 -7.43 3.56 26.50
N ARG A 21 -6.71 4.04 27.50
CA ARG A 21 -5.27 3.89 27.63
C ARG A 21 -4.94 3.41 29.03
N PHE A 22 -4.22 2.30 29.15
CA PHE A 22 -3.58 1.90 30.38
C PHE A 22 -2.22 2.56 30.47
N LEU A 23 -1.95 3.29 31.56
CA LEU A 23 -0.75 4.06 31.77
C LEU A 23 0.12 3.44 32.86
N ASP A 24 1.46 3.54 32.71
CA ASP A 24 2.41 3.15 33.74
C ASP A 24 2.59 4.25 34.81
N GLU A 25 3.58 4.08 35.70
CA GLU A 25 3.92 5.03 36.75
C GLU A 25 4.44 6.39 36.22
N THR A 26 4.90 6.45 34.96
CA THR A 26 5.36 7.66 34.29
C THR A 26 4.27 8.35 33.49
N ASN A 27 3.02 7.85 33.59
CA ASN A 27 1.88 8.25 32.73
C ASN A 27 2.13 7.98 31.24
N TYR A 28 2.99 7.01 30.89
CA TYR A 28 3.16 6.59 29.51
C TYR A 28 2.18 5.46 29.16
N PRO A 29 1.54 5.49 27.97
CA PRO A 29 0.62 4.44 27.55
C PRO A 29 1.35 3.10 27.34
N ILE A 30 0.96 2.08 28.08
CA ILE A 30 1.46 0.71 27.90
C ILE A 30 0.52 -0.15 27.08
N TYR A 31 -0.75 0.25 27.01
CA TYR A 31 -1.77 -0.35 26.15
C TYR A 31 -2.81 0.71 25.74
N ILE A 32 -3.28 0.63 24.51
CA ILE A 32 -4.34 1.48 23.94
C ILE A 32 -5.37 0.55 23.30
N GLY A 33 -6.65 0.78 23.56
CA GLY A 33 -7.73 0.00 23.00
C GLY A 33 -8.97 0.83 22.70
N LYS A 34 -9.76 0.39 21.71
CA LYS A 34 -11.08 0.94 21.40
C LYS A 34 -12.21 0.21 22.11
N ALA A 35 -13.34 0.84 22.23
CA ALA A 35 -14.56 0.24 22.78
C ALA A 35 -15.81 0.85 22.16
N LYS A 36 -16.84 0.03 21.90
CA LYS A 36 -18.24 0.45 21.64
C LYS A 36 -18.86 1.05 22.89
N SER A 37 -18.49 0.52 24.07
CA SER A 37 -18.85 0.99 25.39
C SER A 37 -17.60 0.93 26.27
N LEU A 38 -17.05 2.09 26.58
CA LEU A 38 -15.88 2.23 27.45
C LEU A 38 -16.11 1.56 28.80
N LYS A 39 -17.31 1.75 29.39
CA LYS A 39 -17.70 1.15 30.68
C LYS A 39 -17.64 -0.38 30.61
N LYS A 40 -18.26 -1.02 29.62
CA LYS A 40 -18.28 -2.49 29.49
C LYS A 40 -16.90 -3.06 29.23
N ARG A 41 -16.14 -2.44 28.31
CA ARG A 41 -14.82 -2.91 27.92
C ARG A 41 -13.81 -2.80 29.04
N ILE A 42 -13.70 -1.65 29.71
CA ILE A 42 -12.78 -1.46 30.83
C ILE A 42 -13.15 -2.38 31.99
N SER A 43 -14.46 -2.52 32.30
CA SER A 43 -14.91 -3.46 33.33
C SER A 43 -14.47 -4.90 33.06
N SER A 44 -14.45 -5.33 31.82
CA SER A 44 -14.11 -6.73 31.48
C SER A 44 -12.70 -7.13 31.89
N TYR A 45 -11.77 -6.19 31.99
CA TYR A 45 -10.39 -6.47 32.45
C TYR A 45 -10.30 -6.81 33.96
N PHE A 46 -11.28 -6.35 34.73
CA PHE A 46 -11.28 -6.49 36.20
C PHE A 46 -12.30 -7.50 36.72
N LEU A 47 -13.36 -7.77 35.98
CA LEU A 47 -14.49 -8.60 36.41
C LEU A 47 -14.49 -10.00 35.79
N LYS A 48 -13.75 -10.24 34.67
CA LYS A 48 -13.64 -11.57 34.09
C LYS A 48 -12.70 -12.45 34.92
N THR A 49 -13.19 -13.63 35.33
CA THR A 49 -12.42 -14.65 36.07
C THR A 49 -11.39 -15.41 35.22
N GLN A 50 -11.38 -15.21 33.91
CA GLN A 50 -10.45 -15.86 32.98
C GLN A 50 -9.84 -14.84 32.03
N ASN A 51 -8.94 -14.01 32.53
CA ASN A 51 -8.05 -13.21 31.69
C ASN A 51 -6.81 -14.01 31.34
N SER A 52 -6.21 -13.76 30.16
CA SER A 52 -4.92 -14.36 29.87
C SER A 52 -3.85 -13.83 30.84
N VAL A 53 -2.83 -14.64 31.12
CA VAL A 53 -1.69 -14.24 31.98
C VAL A 53 -1.04 -12.94 31.50
N LYS A 54 -1.02 -12.72 30.20
CA LYS A 54 -0.48 -11.49 29.58
C LYS A 54 -1.36 -10.28 29.92
N THR A 55 -2.69 -10.43 29.84
CA THR A 55 -3.66 -9.38 30.19
C THR A 55 -3.60 -9.03 31.66
N GLU A 56 -3.55 -10.03 32.54
CA GLU A 56 -3.40 -9.82 33.99
C GLU A 56 -2.11 -9.04 34.31
N ARG A 57 -1.01 -9.40 33.66
CA ARG A 57 0.28 -8.71 33.80
C ARG A 57 0.21 -7.25 33.34
N MET A 58 -0.51 -6.98 32.24
CA MET A 58 -0.73 -5.61 31.75
C MET A 58 -1.50 -4.78 32.78
N VAL A 59 -2.64 -5.29 33.27
CA VAL A 59 -3.47 -4.63 34.28
C VAL A 59 -2.68 -4.40 35.57
N PHE A 60 -1.91 -5.38 36.01
CA PHE A 60 -1.05 -5.25 37.20
C PHE A 60 0.02 -4.15 37.03
N THR A 61 0.62 -4.06 35.84
CA THR A 61 1.66 -3.05 35.53
C THR A 61 1.06 -1.64 35.43
N ALA A 62 -0.17 -1.53 34.97
CA ALA A 62 -0.87 -0.25 34.86
C ALA A 62 -1.05 0.42 36.23
N LYS A 63 -0.93 1.76 36.23
CA LYS A 63 -1.16 2.60 37.43
C LYS A 63 -2.38 3.50 37.26
N ASN A 64 -2.73 3.85 36.02
CA ASN A 64 -3.86 4.71 35.73
C ASN A 64 -4.56 4.27 34.44
N ILE A 65 -5.81 4.69 34.28
CA ILE A 65 -6.59 4.52 33.04
C ILE A 65 -7.11 5.89 32.62
N GLU A 66 -6.83 6.25 31.39
CA GLU A 66 -7.44 7.40 30.74
C GLU A 66 -8.34 6.95 29.61
N PHE A 67 -9.37 7.74 29.30
CA PHE A 67 -10.25 7.46 28.16
C PHE A 67 -10.59 8.75 27.41
N THR A 68 -10.96 8.59 26.16
CA THR A 68 -11.45 9.67 25.29
C THR A 68 -12.71 9.17 24.60
N VAL A 69 -13.83 9.88 24.80
CA VAL A 69 -15.09 9.59 24.11
C VAL A 69 -15.02 10.15 22.70
N VAL A 70 -15.59 9.44 21.76
CA VAL A 70 -15.76 9.86 20.35
C VAL A 70 -17.19 9.61 19.90
N ASP A 71 -17.58 10.19 18.76
CA ASP A 71 -18.97 10.12 18.29
C ASP A 71 -19.32 8.77 17.69
N THR A 72 -18.38 8.09 17.03
CA THR A 72 -18.62 6.82 16.34
C THR A 72 -17.54 5.77 16.64
N GLU A 73 -17.88 4.50 16.40
CA GLU A 73 -16.91 3.39 16.50
C GLU A 73 -15.79 3.52 15.46
N GLN A 74 -16.10 4.07 14.28
CA GLN A 74 -15.09 4.33 13.24
C GLN A 74 -14.09 5.39 13.69
N ASP A 75 -14.54 6.44 14.36
CA ASP A 75 -13.65 7.46 14.95
C ASP A 75 -12.77 6.84 16.04
N ALA A 76 -13.33 5.95 16.87
CA ALA A 76 -12.56 5.22 17.87
C ALA A 76 -11.45 4.38 17.23
N LEU A 77 -11.75 3.68 16.14
CA LEU A 77 -10.82 2.83 15.42
C LEU A 77 -9.66 3.64 14.80
N LEU A 78 -9.97 4.75 14.12
CA LEU A 78 -8.97 5.63 13.52
C LEU A 78 -8.08 6.29 14.58
N LEU A 79 -8.67 6.71 15.70
CA LEU A 79 -7.94 7.34 16.80
C LEU A 79 -7.03 6.33 17.52
N GLU A 80 -7.51 5.11 17.78
CA GLU A 80 -6.72 4.02 18.34
C GLU A 80 -5.47 3.76 17.50
N ASN A 81 -5.65 3.56 16.19
CA ASN A 81 -4.54 3.29 15.26
C ASN A 81 -3.52 4.43 15.26
N ALA A 82 -3.97 5.69 15.18
CA ALA A 82 -3.09 6.85 15.23
C ALA A 82 -2.28 6.91 16.53
N LEU A 83 -2.91 6.60 17.66
CA LEU A 83 -2.25 6.63 18.96
C LEU A 83 -1.29 5.45 19.15
N ILE A 84 -1.64 4.25 18.68
CA ILE A 84 -0.73 3.09 18.69
C ILE A 84 0.53 3.41 17.87
N LYS A 85 0.38 3.99 16.67
CA LYS A 85 1.52 4.43 15.85
C LYS A 85 2.39 5.48 16.54
N LYS A 86 1.75 6.42 17.23
CA LYS A 86 2.46 7.51 17.93
C LYS A 86 3.24 7.03 19.14
N PHE A 87 2.61 6.20 19.98
CA PHE A 87 3.16 5.81 21.28
C PHE A 87 3.84 4.44 21.28
N GLN A 88 3.58 3.58 20.29
CA GLN A 88 4.12 2.22 20.20
C GLN A 88 4.03 1.45 21.53
N PRO A 89 2.82 1.29 22.13
CA PRO A 89 2.68 0.78 23.48
C PRO A 89 3.15 -0.67 23.59
N ARG A 90 3.75 -1.00 24.73
CA ARG A 90 4.39 -2.30 24.94
C ARG A 90 3.48 -3.51 24.78
N TYR A 91 2.18 -3.37 25.11
CA TYR A 91 1.21 -4.47 25.11
C TYR A 91 0.29 -4.47 23.89
N ASN A 92 0.39 -3.49 23.01
CA ASN A 92 -0.33 -3.52 21.73
C ASN A 92 0.37 -4.43 20.72
N ILE A 93 -0.37 -4.80 19.69
CA ILE A 93 0.14 -5.51 18.52
C ILE A 93 1.23 -4.69 17.88
N ASN A 94 2.37 -5.29 17.62
CA ASN A 94 3.46 -4.67 16.88
C ASN A 94 3.67 -5.37 15.55
N LEU A 95 3.86 -4.55 14.52
CA LEU A 95 4.37 -5.03 13.25
C LEU A 95 5.79 -5.57 13.46
N LYS A 96 6.04 -6.82 13.10
CA LYS A 96 7.39 -7.41 13.14
C LYS A 96 8.27 -6.96 11.97
N ASP A 97 7.69 -6.28 10.99
CA ASP A 97 8.34 -5.99 9.71
C ASP A 97 8.74 -4.52 9.63
N ASP A 98 10.02 -4.23 9.91
CA ASP A 98 10.69 -2.94 9.71
C ASP A 98 11.35 -2.81 8.32
N LYS A 99 11.15 -3.80 7.43
CA LYS A 99 11.77 -3.83 6.10
C LYS A 99 11.27 -2.70 5.23
N THR A 100 12.19 -1.95 4.67
CA THR A 100 11.89 -0.96 3.64
C THR A 100 11.62 -1.66 2.30
N TYR A 101 10.38 -1.53 1.81
CA TYR A 101 9.97 -2.10 0.53
C TYR A 101 10.36 -1.22 -0.65
N PRO A 102 10.62 -1.80 -1.83
CA PRO A 102 10.85 -1.05 -3.04
C PRO A 102 9.56 -0.48 -3.61
N TYR A 103 9.69 0.71 -4.21
CA TYR A 103 8.68 1.41 -4.98
C TYR A 103 9.18 1.65 -6.38
N ILE A 104 8.28 1.77 -7.35
CA ILE A 104 8.57 2.35 -8.66
C ILE A 104 8.23 3.84 -8.55
N CYS A 105 9.24 4.68 -8.77
CA CYS A 105 9.10 6.14 -8.77
C CYS A 105 8.97 6.66 -10.20
N ILE A 106 7.90 7.43 -10.46
CA ILE A 106 7.79 8.30 -11.64
C ILE A 106 8.19 9.69 -11.16
N LYS A 107 9.39 10.13 -11.54
CA LYS A 107 9.98 11.37 -11.04
C LYS A 107 9.24 12.59 -11.58
N LYS A 108 8.97 13.58 -10.72
CA LYS A 108 8.42 14.87 -11.15
C LYS A 108 9.53 15.73 -11.75
N GLU A 109 9.74 15.60 -13.03
CA GLU A 109 10.71 16.36 -13.83
C GLU A 109 10.29 16.37 -15.30
N PRO A 110 10.79 17.30 -16.13
CA PRO A 110 10.63 17.23 -17.58
C PRO A 110 11.18 15.90 -18.11
N PHE A 111 10.41 15.22 -18.94
CA PHE A 111 10.71 13.84 -19.36
C PHE A 111 10.92 12.89 -18.16
N PRO A 112 9.86 12.58 -17.38
CA PRO A 112 9.95 11.82 -16.13
C PRO A 112 10.73 10.51 -16.26
N ARG A 113 11.68 10.26 -15.34
CA ARG A 113 12.32 8.96 -15.21
C ARG A 113 11.45 8.00 -14.41
N VAL A 114 11.54 6.72 -14.77
CA VAL A 114 10.88 5.62 -14.06
C VAL A 114 11.96 4.71 -13.50
N PHE A 115 12.02 4.55 -12.18
CA PHE A 115 13.08 3.79 -11.52
C PHE A 115 12.66 3.24 -10.16
N LEU A 116 13.40 2.23 -9.67
CA LEU A 116 13.21 1.67 -8.34
C LEU A 116 13.80 2.59 -7.27
N THR A 117 13.05 2.77 -6.19
CA THR A 117 13.52 3.44 -4.97
C THR A 117 12.93 2.78 -3.73
N ARG A 118 13.62 2.93 -2.59
CA ARG A 118 13.10 2.56 -1.26
C ARG A 118 12.76 3.80 -0.41
N ARG A 119 13.07 4.99 -0.92
CA ARG A 119 12.82 6.26 -0.23
C ARG A 119 11.71 7.02 -0.92
N ILE A 120 10.72 7.42 -0.15
CA ILE A 120 9.66 8.33 -0.59
C ILE A 120 10.11 9.75 -0.23
N ILE A 121 10.18 10.63 -1.21
CA ILE A 121 10.55 12.04 -1.06
C ILE A 121 9.32 12.87 -1.43
N ARG A 122 8.94 13.81 -0.58
CA ARG A 122 7.79 14.69 -0.82
C ARG A 122 8.15 15.83 -1.78
N ASP A 123 8.51 15.49 -3.01
CA ASP A 123 8.87 16.42 -4.08
C ASP A 123 7.84 16.47 -5.21
N GLY A 124 6.69 15.81 -5.01
CA GLY A 124 5.63 15.69 -5.98
C GLY A 124 5.83 14.59 -7.02
N SER A 125 6.87 13.74 -6.87
CA SER A 125 7.02 12.49 -7.64
C SER A 125 5.95 11.49 -7.22
N GLU A 126 5.56 10.61 -8.17
CA GLU A 126 4.61 9.53 -7.91
C GLU A 126 5.35 8.26 -7.50
N TYR A 127 4.83 7.57 -6.50
CA TYR A 127 5.40 6.32 -5.98
C TYR A 127 4.35 5.22 -6.07
N MET A 128 4.64 4.19 -6.87
CA MET A 128 3.80 3.00 -7.03
C MET A 128 4.39 1.85 -6.21
N GLY A 129 3.56 1.21 -5.42
CA GLY A 129 3.98 0.16 -4.49
C GLY A 129 3.34 0.34 -3.11
N PRO A 130 3.88 -0.26 -2.05
CA PRO A 130 5.15 -1.01 -1.99
C PRO A 130 5.09 -2.37 -2.70
N TYR A 131 6.23 -2.82 -3.24
CA TYR A 131 6.36 -4.15 -3.83
C TYR A 131 7.10 -5.09 -2.85
N THR A 132 6.68 -6.34 -2.79
CA THR A 132 7.30 -7.34 -1.90
C THR A 132 8.61 -7.93 -2.42
N SER A 133 8.85 -7.81 -3.73
CA SER A 133 10.04 -8.38 -4.39
C SER A 133 10.75 -7.35 -5.27
N VAL A 134 12.02 -7.13 -4.98
CA VAL A 134 12.92 -6.31 -5.79
C VAL A 134 13.08 -6.88 -7.20
N GLN A 135 13.15 -8.20 -7.33
CA GLN A 135 13.29 -8.88 -8.62
C GLN A 135 12.06 -8.62 -9.52
N ARG A 136 10.84 -8.64 -8.95
CA ARG A 136 9.63 -8.25 -9.70
C ARG A 136 9.70 -6.83 -10.20
N VAL A 137 10.16 -5.89 -9.38
CA VAL A 137 10.28 -4.49 -9.80
C VAL A 137 11.29 -4.34 -10.94
N TYR A 138 12.43 -5.01 -10.87
CA TYR A 138 13.39 -5.00 -11.99
C TYR A 138 12.80 -5.59 -13.27
N ALA A 139 12.11 -6.74 -13.17
CA ALA A 139 11.46 -7.35 -14.33
C ALA A 139 10.40 -6.41 -14.96
N MET A 140 9.65 -5.66 -14.14
CA MET A 140 8.70 -4.64 -14.62
C MET A 140 9.43 -3.47 -15.31
N LEU A 141 10.53 -3.00 -14.74
CA LEU A 141 11.30 -1.90 -15.32
C LEU A 141 12.00 -2.30 -16.63
N GLU A 142 12.50 -3.53 -16.73
CA GLU A 142 13.01 -4.12 -17.98
C GLU A 142 11.89 -4.20 -19.02
N PHE A 143 10.74 -4.77 -18.67
CA PHE A 143 9.58 -4.82 -19.55
C PHE A 143 9.16 -3.42 -20.05
N PHE A 144 9.14 -2.40 -19.17
CA PHE A 144 8.85 -1.04 -19.61
C PHE A 144 9.89 -0.49 -20.58
N ARG A 145 11.16 -0.83 -20.39
CA ARG A 145 12.25 -0.41 -21.28
C ARG A 145 12.15 -1.05 -22.66
N ASP A 146 11.72 -2.31 -22.72
CA ASP A 146 11.53 -3.04 -23.98
C ASP A 146 10.34 -2.53 -24.78
N VAL A 147 9.23 -2.16 -24.10
CA VAL A 147 8.01 -1.73 -24.76
C VAL A 147 8.00 -0.22 -25.03
N PHE A 148 8.58 0.59 -24.14
CA PHE A 148 8.51 2.04 -24.17
C PHE A 148 9.89 2.68 -24.18
N PRO A 149 10.13 3.68 -25.09
CA PRO A 149 11.42 4.37 -25.16
C PRO A 149 11.58 5.39 -24.02
N LEU A 150 11.88 4.88 -22.81
CA LEU A 150 12.06 5.69 -21.61
C LEU A 150 13.52 6.03 -21.36
N ARG A 151 13.80 7.30 -21.01
CA ARG A 151 15.15 7.69 -20.60
C ARG A 151 15.51 7.13 -19.22
N ASN A 152 16.78 6.78 -19.04
CA ASN A 152 17.36 6.38 -17.75
C ASN A 152 18.43 7.38 -17.24
N CYS A 153 18.87 8.32 -18.08
CA CYS A 153 19.91 9.28 -17.76
C CYS A 153 19.47 10.33 -16.73
N THR A 154 20.42 10.88 -15.97
CA THR A 154 20.20 11.90 -14.93
C THR A 154 20.37 13.33 -15.42
N LEU A 155 20.44 13.55 -16.74
CA LEU A 155 20.60 14.88 -17.32
C LEU A 155 19.42 15.79 -16.96
N ASN A 156 19.72 17.06 -16.71
CA ASN A 156 18.69 18.08 -16.55
C ASN A 156 18.11 18.45 -17.92
N LEU A 157 16.86 18.03 -18.17
CA LEU A 157 16.17 18.27 -19.44
C LEU A 157 15.13 19.39 -19.33
N SER A 158 15.26 20.33 -18.38
CA SER A 158 14.46 21.54 -18.39
C SER A 158 14.72 22.35 -19.68
N SER A 159 13.71 23.08 -20.17
CA SER A 159 13.83 23.91 -21.37
C SER A 159 15.07 24.84 -21.32
N LYS A 160 15.31 25.49 -20.18
CA LYS A 160 16.48 26.34 -19.97
C LYS A 160 17.81 25.57 -20.06
N ALA A 161 17.84 24.32 -19.60
CA ALA A 161 19.04 23.48 -19.68
C ALA A 161 19.26 22.94 -21.11
N LEU A 162 18.20 22.53 -21.79
CA LEU A 162 18.25 22.07 -23.17
C LEU A 162 18.72 23.17 -24.15
N ASP A 163 18.38 24.44 -23.89
CA ASP A 163 18.80 25.56 -24.75
C ASP A 163 20.28 25.90 -24.58
N LYS A 164 20.82 25.67 -23.38
CA LYS A 164 22.23 25.99 -23.05
C LYS A 164 23.20 24.82 -23.24
N SER A 165 22.70 23.59 -23.21
CA SER A 165 23.51 22.39 -23.14
C SER A 165 23.81 21.85 -24.53
N LYS A 166 25.06 21.33 -24.70
CA LYS A 166 25.48 20.57 -25.88
C LYS A 166 25.45 19.07 -25.57
N TYR A 167 24.30 18.57 -25.13
CA TYR A 167 24.14 17.14 -24.89
C TYR A 167 24.30 16.36 -26.20
N ARG A 168 24.87 15.15 -26.13
CA ARG A 168 24.89 14.20 -27.23
C ARG A 168 24.01 13.02 -26.91
N VAL A 169 23.44 12.38 -27.94
CA VAL A 169 22.71 11.12 -27.78
C VAL A 169 23.66 10.05 -27.27
N CYS A 170 23.15 9.18 -26.41
CA CYS A 170 23.89 8.09 -25.79
C CYS A 170 23.52 6.74 -26.41
N LEU A 171 24.14 5.66 -25.92
CA LEU A 171 23.88 4.31 -26.41
C LEU A 171 22.40 3.94 -26.39
N GLU A 172 21.66 4.32 -25.34
CA GLU A 172 20.22 4.03 -25.20
C GLU A 172 19.37 4.59 -26.35
N TYR A 173 19.80 5.70 -26.96
CA TYR A 173 19.18 6.23 -28.18
C TYR A 173 19.46 5.32 -29.39
N HIS A 174 20.71 4.90 -29.56
CA HIS A 174 21.10 4.10 -30.72
C HIS A 174 20.50 2.68 -30.69
N ILE A 175 20.25 2.13 -29.52
CA ILE A 175 19.58 0.82 -29.36
C ILE A 175 18.04 0.92 -29.25
N GLY A 176 17.48 2.13 -29.40
CA GLY A 176 16.02 2.33 -29.45
C GLY A 176 15.31 2.44 -28.08
N HIS A 177 16.03 2.36 -26.96
CA HIS A 177 15.43 2.48 -25.62
C HIS A 177 15.10 3.92 -25.22
N CYS A 178 15.53 4.92 -26.02
CA CYS A 178 15.27 6.33 -25.78
C CYS A 178 15.15 7.07 -27.12
N LYS A 179 14.21 7.99 -27.24
CA LYS A 179 14.03 8.82 -28.45
C LYS A 179 14.86 10.11 -28.48
N GLY A 180 15.83 10.27 -27.57
CA GLY A 180 16.76 11.39 -27.55
C GLY A 180 16.18 12.76 -27.15
N PRO A 181 15.39 12.88 -26.08
CA PRO A 181 14.86 14.17 -25.64
C PRO A 181 15.96 15.17 -25.25
N CYS A 182 17.15 14.68 -24.91
CA CYS A 182 18.32 15.52 -24.61
C CYS A 182 18.82 16.35 -25.81
N GLN A 183 18.52 15.93 -27.04
CA GLN A 183 18.77 16.67 -28.27
C GLN A 183 17.48 17.18 -28.95
N LYS A 184 16.38 17.30 -28.20
CA LYS A 184 15.07 17.75 -28.69
C LYS A 184 14.51 16.89 -29.82
N LEU A 185 14.95 15.62 -29.94
CA LEU A 185 14.43 14.67 -30.94
C LEU A 185 13.07 14.08 -30.54
N GLN A 186 12.66 14.29 -29.30
CA GLN A 186 11.35 13.92 -28.79
C GLN A 186 10.75 15.10 -28.02
N THR A 187 9.47 15.40 -28.26
CA THR A 187 8.75 16.45 -27.52
C THR A 187 8.36 15.96 -26.13
N GLU A 188 8.19 16.89 -25.19
CA GLU A 188 7.71 16.56 -23.85
C GLU A 188 6.29 15.98 -23.87
N ALA A 189 5.46 16.43 -24.81
CA ALA A 189 4.09 15.92 -24.98
C ALA A 189 4.07 14.44 -25.39
N ASP A 190 4.86 14.05 -26.42
CA ASP A 190 5.00 12.64 -26.85
C ASP A 190 5.57 11.76 -25.74
N TYR A 191 6.56 12.27 -24.99
CA TYR A 191 7.13 11.53 -23.88
C TYR A 191 6.10 11.33 -22.75
N ASN A 192 5.35 12.36 -22.37
CA ASN A 192 4.34 12.29 -21.32
C ASN A 192 3.19 11.36 -21.69
N GLU A 193 2.86 11.19 -22.96
CA GLU A 193 1.88 10.18 -23.39
C GLU A 193 2.38 8.77 -23.07
N THR A 194 3.64 8.50 -23.35
CA THR A 194 4.28 7.24 -22.93
C THR A 194 4.23 7.04 -21.41
N ILE A 195 4.48 8.09 -20.62
CA ILE A 195 4.37 8.01 -19.15
C ILE A 195 2.95 7.72 -18.68
N LYS A 196 1.92 8.25 -19.36
CA LYS A 196 0.51 7.91 -19.04
C LYS A 196 0.23 6.43 -19.26
N GLN A 197 0.75 5.84 -20.34
CA GLN A 197 0.63 4.40 -20.60
C GLN A 197 1.31 3.56 -19.53
N VAL A 198 2.54 3.89 -19.16
CA VAL A 198 3.28 3.24 -18.05
C VAL A 198 2.50 3.34 -16.74
N ARG A 199 1.99 4.53 -16.41
CA ARG A 199 1.15 4.74 -15.21
C ARG A 199 -0.11 3.87 -15.23
N SER A 200 -0.76 3.74 -16.39
CA SER A 200 -1.95 2.89 -16.55
C SER A 200 -1.63 1.42 -16.27
N ILE A 201 -0.52 0.91 -16.82
CA ILE A 201 -0.07 -0.47 -16.59
C ILE A 201 0.27 -0.70 -15.10
N LEU A 202 0.97 0.25 -14.46
CA LEU A 202 1.29 0.16 -13.03
C LEU A 202 0.05 0.16 -12.13
N LYS A 203 -1.06 0.75 -12.60
CA LYS A 203 -2.36 0.70 -11.94
C LYS A 203 -3.18 -0.56 -12.27
N GLY A 204 -2.66 -1.47 -13.11
CA GLY A 204 -3.34 -2.70 -13.51
C GLY A 204 -4.18 -2.60 -14.79
N HIS A 205 -4.33 -1.39 -15.37
CA HIS A 205 -5.13 -1.17 -16.59
C HIS A 205 -4.30 -1.44 -17.85
N ILE A 206 -4.06 -2.73 -18.15
CA ILE A 206 -3.23 -3.12 -19.31
C ILE A 206 -4.04 -3.26 -20.59
N ASN A 207 -5.31 -3.72 -20.50
CA ASN A 207 -6.16 -3.95 -21.69
C ASN A 207 -6.33 -2.73 -22.59
N PRO A 208 -6.59 -1.51 -22.06
CA PRO A 208 -6.67 -0.32 -22.91
C PRO A 208 -5.39 -0.05 -23.71
N ILE A 209 -4.23 -0.40 -23.15
CA ILE A 209 -2.92 -0.21 -23.83
C ILE A 209 -2.73 -1.26 -24.93
N ILE A 210 -3.13 -2.50 -24.66
CA ILE A 210 -3.14 -3.57 -25.69
C ILE A 210 -4.02 -3.16 -26.86
N ASN A 211 -5.24 -2.70 -26.61
CA ASN A 211 -6.17 -2.28 -27.64
C ASN A 211 -5.60 -1.12 -28.46
N TYR A 212 -5.07 -0.10 -27.78
CA TYR A 212 -4.42 1.04 -28.45
C TYR A 212 -3.32 0.61 -29.42
N PHE A 213 -2.39 -0.25 -28.98
CA PHE A 213 -1.32 -0.71 -29.88
C PHE A 213 -1.82 -1.66 -30.97
N THR A 214 -2.89 -2.41 -30.71
CA THR A 214 -3.52 -3.25 -31.75
C THR A 214 -4.13 -2.40 -32.85
N GLU A 215 -4.87 -1.36 -32.51
CA GLU A 215 -5.44 -0.40 -33.48
C GLU A 215 -4.34 0.29 -34.31
N GLN A 216 -3.26 0.75 -33.66
CA GLN A 216 -2.14 1.35 -34.36
C GLN A 216 -1.42 0.37 -35.29
N MET A 217 -1.31 -0.89 -34.90
CA MET A 217 -0.72 -1.96 -35.70
C MET A 217 -1.56 -2.22 -36.97
N GLU A 218 -2.87 -2.30 -36.81
CA GLU A 218 -3.80 -2.52 -37.92
C GLU A 218 -3.79 -1.32 -38.87
N GLU A 219 -3.75 -0.09 -38.36
CA GLU A 219 -3.64 1.13 -39.18
C GLU A 219 -2.34 1.16 -39.98
N ALA A 220 -1.20 0.84 -39.33
CA ALA A 220 0.10 0.79 -40.00
C ALA A 220 0.13 -0.29 -41.10
N SER A 221 -0.45 -1.46 -40.82
CA SER A 221 -0.59 -2.56 -41.78
C SER A 221 -1.46 -2.15 -42.97
N GLY A 222 -2.59 -1.49 -42.73
CA GLY A 222 -3.48 -0.99 -43.79
C GLY A 222 -2.80 0.05 -44.68
N LYS A 223 -1.85 0.81 -44.14
CA LYS A 223 -1.01 1.78 -44.90
C LYS A 223 0.25 1.14 -45.52
N MET A 224 0.40 -0.19 -45.44
CA MET A 224 1.56 -0.96 -45.91
C MET A 224 2.88 -0.58 -45.21
N HIS A 225 2.83 0.00 -44.01
CA HIS A 225 4.01 0.30 -43.19
C HIS A 225 4.38 -0.93 -42.35
N PHE A 226 4.80 -2.01 -43.01
CA PHE A 226 4.97 -3.33 -42.40
C PHE A 226 6.02 -3.37 -41.27
N GLU A 227 7.12 -2.62 -41.40
CA GLU A 227 8.14 -2.53 -40.35
C GLU A 227 7.57 -1.92 -39.06
N GLN A 228 6.79 -0.87 -39.20
CA GLN A 228 6.11 -0.23 -38.06
C GLN A 228 5.05 -1.15 -37.45
N ALA A 229 4.26 -1.84 -38.30
CA ALA A 229 3.27 -2.81 -37.85
C ALA A 229 3.92 -3.97 -37.06
N GLU A 230 5.10 -4.45 -37.52
CA GLU A 230 5.82 -5.52 -36.81
C GLU A 230 6.34 -5.07 -35.44
N ILE A 231 6.89 -3.86 -35.32
CA ILE A 231 7.30 -3.29 -34.03
C ILE A 231 6.09 -3.20 -33.06
N LEU A 232 4.93 -2.77 -33.55
CA LEU A 232 3.72 -2.68 -32.75
C LEU A 232 3.19 -4.07 -32.37
N ARG A 233 3.26 -5.07 -33.28
CA ARG A 233 2.92 -6.46 -33.00
C ARG A 233 3.75 -7.03 -31.85
N GLN A 234 5.08 -6.79 -31.86
CA GLN A 234 5.97 -7.23 -30.79
C GLN A 234 5.61 -6.60 -29.46
N LYS A 235 5.22 -5.31 -29.43
CA LYS A 235 4.74 -4.65 -28.21
C LYS A 235 3.45 -5.26 -27.70
N VAL A 236 2.48 -5.51 -28.55
CA VAL A 236 1.21 -6.18 -28.20
C VAL A 236 1.48 -7.57 -27.61
N GLU A 237 2.37 -8.32 -28.23
CA GLU A 237 2.74 -9.65 -27.74
C GLU A 237 3.42 -9.60 -26.36
N ALA A 238 4.38 -8.68 -26.15
CA ALA A 238 5.02 -8.46 -24.85
C ALA A 238 4.03 -8.07 -23.75
N LEU A 239 3.06 -7.20 -24.06
CA LEU A 239 1.98 -6.81 -23.15
C LEU A 239 1.08 -7.98 -22.78
N LYS A 240 0.69 -8.81 -23.75
CA LYS A 240 -0.11 -10.02 -23.52
C LYS A 240 0.65 -11.05 -22.68
N GLN A 241 1.95 -11.25 -22.94
CA GLN A 241 2.80 -12.14 -22.15
C GLN A 241 2.94 -11.64 -20.70
N TYR A 242 3.10 -10.32 -20.52
CA TYR A 242 3.15 -9.73 -19.18
C TYR A 242 1.83 -9.93 -18.45
N GLN A 243 0.70 -9.72 -19.11
CA GLN A 243 -0.64 -9.97 -18.55
C GLN A 243 -0.83 -11.43 -18.16
N ASN A 244 -0.43 -12.37 -18.98
CA ASN A 244 -0.57 -13.82 -18.72
C ASN A 244 0.33 -14.30 -17.55
N LYS A 245 1.45 -13.66 -17.29
CA LYS A 245 2.29 -13.93 -16.12
C LYS A 245 1.70 -13.36 -14.83
N SER A 246 0.79 -12.40 -14.93
CA SER A 246 -0.02 -11.90 -13.82
C SER A 246 -1.09 -12.94 -13.50
N THR A 247 -1.21 -13.34 -12.23
CA THR A 247 -2.23 -14.34 -11.83
C THR A 247 -3.61 -13.71 -12.04
N ILE A 248 -4.32 -14.18 -13.07
CA ILE A 248 -5.71 -13.75 -13.35
C ILE A 248 -6.61 -14.55 -12.40
N VAL A 249 -7.34 -13.86 -11.54
CA VAL A 249 -8.30 -14.47 -10.62
C VAL A 249 -9.65 -14.64 -11.30
N ASN A 250 -10.19 -13.56 -11.86
CA ASN A 250 -11.45 -13.53 -12.57
C ASN A 250 -11.55 -12.21 -13.37
N PRO A 251 -11.76 -12.26 -14.70
CA PRO A 251 -11.81 -11.05 -15.53
C PRO A 251 -12.97 -10.12 -15.21
N ASN A 252 -14.00 -10.60 -14.51
CA ASN A 252 -15.17 -9.78 -14.11
C ASN A 252 -14.97 -9.08 -12.76
N ILE A 253 -13.86 -9.31 -12.08
CA ILE A 253 -13.54 -8.67 -10.80
C ILE A 253 -12.69 -7.43 -11.08
N ASP A 254 -13.18 -6.27 -10.67
CA ASP A 254 -12.46 -5.00 -10.84
C ASP A 254 -12.35 -4.27 -9.51
N ASN A 255 -11.12 -3.82 -9.19
CA ASN A 255 -10.77 -2.96 -8.06
C ASN A 255 -11.31 -3.45 -6.69
N ILE A 256 -10.94 -4.67 -6.32
CA ILE A 256 -11.29 -5.30 -5.05
C ILE A 256 -10.06 -5.48 -4.17
N ASP A 257 -10.22 -5.20 -2.88
CA ASP A 257 -9.26 -5.57 -1.84
C ASP A 257 -9.66 -6.91 -1.21
N VAL A 258 -8.77 -7.88 -1.20
CA VAL A 258 -9.01 -9.21 -0.62
C VAL A 258 -8.10 -9.40 0.57
N PHE A 259 -8.67 -9.80 1.70
CA PHE A 259 -7.92 -10.09 2.92
C PHE A 259 -8.06 -11.55 3.31
N GLY A 260 -6.93 -12.14 3.72
CA GLY A 260 -6.87 -13.46 4.35
C GLY A 260 -6.39 -13.32 5.79
N PHE A 261 -6.83 -14.21 6.68
CA PHE A 261 -6.46 -14.21 8.08
C PHE A 261 -6.03 -15.62 8.50
N LYS A 262 -4.92 -15.72 9.22
CA LYS A 262 -4.47 -16.96 9.83
C LYS A 262 -3.78 -16.67 11.15
N LYS A 263 -4.19 -17.35 12.21
CA LYS A 263 -3.56 -17.29 13.52
C LYS A 263 -2.76 -18.56 13.79
N ASP A 264 -1.53 -18.42 14.23
CA ASP A 264 -0.67 -19.51 14.68
C ASP A 264 -0.04 -19.12 16.02
N LYS A 265 -0.59 -19.65 17.12
CA LYS A 265 -0.24 -19.30 18.50
C LYS A 265 -0.35 -17.80 18.76
N ASP A 266 0.76 -17.14 19.08
CA ASP A 266 0.85 -15.70 19.37
C ASP A 266 1.13 -14.85 18.12
N VAL A 267 1.09 -15.45 16.91
CA VAL A 267 1.38 -14.76 15.65
C VAL A 267 0.17 -14.80 14.75
N VAL A 268 -0.24 -13.65 14.27
CA VAL A 268 -1.32 -13.51 13.30
C VAL A 268 -0.74 -13.07 11.95
N TYR A 269 -1.16 -13.75 10.91
CA TYR A 269 -0.82 -13.43 9.52
C TYR A 269 -2.06 -12.86 8.84
N ILE A 270 -1.96 -11.63 8.36
CA ILE A 270 -3.00 -10.99 7.54
C ILE A 270 -2.43 -10.81 6.15
N ASN A 271 -3.03 -11.49 5.17
CA ASN A 271 -2.66 -11.36 3.78
C ASN A 271 -3.59 -10.38 3.08
N TYR A 272 -3.02 -9.47 2.33
CA TYR A 272 -3.71 -8.51 1.48
C TYR A 272 -3.40 -8.79 0.02
N MET A 273 -4.40 -8.74 -0.82
CA MET A 273 -4.28 -8.79 -2.27
C MET A 273 -5.16 -7.70 -2.89
N LYS A 274 -4.56 -6.88 -3.73
CA LYS A 274 -5.28 -5.92 -4.55
C LYS A 274 -5.51 -6.51 -5.93
N VAL A 275 -6.78 -6.62 -6.32
CA VAL A 275 -7.20 -7.14 -7.62
C VAL A 275 -7.72 -5.98 -8.46
N VAL A 276 -7.19 -5.82 -9.67
CA VAL A 276 -7.62 -4.81 -10.65
C VAL A 276 -7.73 -5.48 -12.00
N ASN A 277 -8.87 -5.32 -12.69
CA ASN A 277 -9.17 -5.98 -13.96
C ASN A 277 -8.89 -7.50 -13.93
N GLY A 278 -9.31 -8.17 -12.86
CA GLY A 278 -9.12 -9.61 -12.67
C GLY A 278 -7.70 -10.06 -12.35
N SER A 279 -6.73 -9.14 -12.24
CA SER A 279 -5.33 -9.48 -11.97
C SER A 279 -4.91 -9.03 -10.58
N ILE A 280 -4.14 -9.87 -9.88
CA ILE A 280 -3.52 -9.48 -8.61
C ILE A 280 -2.35 -8.53 -8.92
N VAL A 281 -2.56 -7.24 -8.66
CA VAL A 281 -1.54 -6.20 -8.90
C VAL A 281 -0.62 -5.99 -7.70
N GLN A 282 -1.11 -6.23 -6.49
CA GLN A 282 -0.34 -6.12 -5.26
C GLN A 282 -0.72 -7.24 -4.29
N THR A 283 0.25 -7.69 -3.50
CA THR A 283 0.02 -8.62 -2.39
C THR A 283 1.01 -8.34 -1.28
N LYS A 284 0.57 -8.48 -0.05
CA LYS A 284 1.40 -8.31 1.15
C LYS A 284 0.84 -9.16 2.28
N THR A 285 1.72 -9.79 3.03
CA THR A 285 1.36 -10.41 4.30
C THR A 285 1.96 -9.58 5.44
N LEU A 286 1.12 -9.16 6.37
CA LEU A 286 1.53 -8.65 7.66
C LEU A 286 1.73 -9.83 8.61
N GLU A 287 2.79 -9.77 9.39
CA GLU A 287 3.04 -10.65 10.51
C GLU A 287 2.89 -9.82 11.79
N LEU A 288 1.87 -10.09 12.56
CA LEU A 288 1.51 -9.40 13.79
C LEU A 288 1.83 -10.29 14.97
N GLN A 289 2.57 -9.77 15.95
CA GLN A 289 2.78 -10.48 17.21
C GLN A 289 1.76 -10.01 18.23
N GLU A 290 0.86 -10.91 18.60
CA GLU A 290 -0.12 -10.70 19.64
C GLU A 290 0.56 -10.72 21.02
N LYS A 291 0.49 -9.62 21.75
CA LYS A 291 1.05 -9.51 23.09
C LYS A 291 0.02 -9.71 24.18
N ILE A 292 -1.22 -9.42 23.86
CA ILE A 292 -2.42 -9.68 24.66
C ILE A 292 -3.37 -10.43 23.72
N GLU A 293 -4.18 -11.32 24.28
CA GLU A 293 -5.21 -12.00 23.53
C GLU A 293 -6.31 -10.98 23.16
N GLU A 294 -6.38 -10.66 21.88
CA GLU A 294 -7.37 -9.77 21.29
C GLU A 294 -8.35 -10.58 20.45
N ASP A 295 -9.54 -10.04 20.23
CA ASP A 295 -10.51 -10.68 19.36
C ASP A 295 -10.00 -10.67 17.91
N ASP A 296 -10.09 -11.77 17.19
CA ASP A 296 -9.61 -11.92 15.81
C ASP A 296 -10.19 -10.85 14.88
N GLU A 297 -11.41 -10.38 15.16
CA GLU A 297 -12.05 -9.27 14.47
C GLU A 297 -11.28 -7.96 14.64
N GLN A 298 -10.87 -7.61 15.85
CA GLN A 298 -10.10 -6.40 16.15
C GLN A 298 -8.70 -6.45 15.51
N VAL A 299 -8.08 -7.63 15.51
CA VAL A 299 -6.78 -7.84 14.87
C VAL A 299 -6.88 -7.69 13.36
N LEU A 300 -7.95 -8.23 12.75
CA LEU A 300 -8.19 -8.10 11.31
C LEU A 300 -8.47 -6.64 10.93
N GLU A 301 -9.28 -5.91 11.69
CA GLU A 301 -9.54 -4.47 11.48
C GLU A 301 -8.26 -3.65 11.48
N PHE A 302 -7.39 -3.87 12.47
CA PHE A 302 -6.08 -3.22 12.51
C PHE A 302 -5.29 -3.50 11.23
N GLY A 303 -5.21 -4.76 10.80
CA GLY A 303 -4.49 -5.14 9.58
C GLY A 303 -5.07 -4.55 8.31
N ILE A 304 -6.40 -4.43 8.23
CA ILE A 304 -7.09 -3.81 7.07
C ILE A 304 -6.70 -2.34 6.97
N ILE A 305 -6.77 -1.58 8.07
CA ILE A 305 -6.41 -0.15 8.06
C ILE A 305 -4.96 0.03 7.66
N GLU A 306 -4.04 -0.71 8.29
CA GLU A 306 -2.61 -0.62 8.01
C GLU A 306 -2.29 -0.91 6.53
N LEU A 307 -2.87 -1.97 5.98
CA LEU A 307 -2.60 -2.39 4.61
C LEU A 307 -3.25 -1.43 3.60
N ARG A 308 -4.48 -0.99 3.83
CA ARG A 308 -5.14 -0.02 2.94
C ARG A 308 -4.44 1.33 2.95
N GLU A 309 -3.96 1.80 4.10
CA GLU A 309 -3.17 3.03 4.20
C GLU A 309 -1.81 2.86 3.49
N MET A 310 -1.09 1.76 3.75
CA MET A 310 0.19 1.44 3.12
C MET A 310 0.12 1.44 1.59
N PHE A 311 -0.96 0.87 1.03
CA PHE A 311 -1.16 0.78 -0.41
C PHE A 311 -2.00 1.92 -0.99
N SER A 312 -2.43 2.88 -0.16
CA SER A 312 -3.33 3.98 -0.54
C SER A 312 -4.53 3.45 -1.35
N SER A 313 -5.14 2.36 -0.86
CA SER A 313 -6.24 1.72 -1.57
C SER A 313 -7.51 2.56 -1.46
N SER A 314 -8.15 2.79 -2.62
CA SER A 314 -9.45 3.44 -2.75
C SER A 314 -10.54 2.47 -3.25
N SER A 315 -10.32 1.17 -3.08
CA SER A 315 -11.31 0.15 -3.45
C SER A 315 -12.58 0.30 -2.63
N ASN A 316 -13.74 0.24 -3.31
CA ASN A 316 -15.06 0.28 -2.66
C ASN A 316 -15.55 -1.10 -2.22
N GLU A 317 -14.91 -2.16 -2.72
CA GLU A 317 -15.26 -3.54 -2.41
C GLU A 317 -14.13 -4.22 -1.66
N ILE A 318 -14.48 -4.91 -0.57
CA ILE A 318 -13.54 -5.63 0.27
C ILE A 318 -14.07 -7.04 0.49
N ILE A 319 -13.23 -8.05 0.24
CA ILE A 319 -13.52 -9.44 0.58
C ILE A 319 -12.78 -9.80 1.86
N LEU A 320 -13.51 -10.25 2.86
CA LEU A 320 -13.00 -10.59 4.18
C LEU A 320 -13.18 -12.08 4.46
N PRO A 321 -12.31 -12.70 5.30
CA PRO A 321 -12.45 -14.10 5.71
C PRO A 321 -13.63 -14.34 6.66
N PHE A 322 -14.04 -13.31 7.38
CA PHE A 322 -15.21 -13.29 8.28
C PHE A 322 -15.73 -11.84 8.43
N ALA A 323 -16.95 -11.70 8.95
CA ALA A 323 -17.58 -10.40 9.12
C ALA A 323 -16.84 -9.54 10.15
N VAL A 324 -16.77 -8.24 9.88
CA VAL A 324 -16.19 -7.21 10.75
C VAL A 324 -17.23 -6.10 10.89
N GLU A 325 -17.68 -5.84 12.13
CA GLU A 325 -18.84 -4.97 12.37
C GLU A 325 -18.52 -3.46 12.16
N SER A 326 -17.26 -3.06 12.27
CA SER A 326 -16.84 -1.63 12.27
C SER A 326 -16.39 -1.09 10.91
N LEU A 327 -16.46 -1.89 9.83
CA LEU A 327 -16.01 -1.52 8.49
C LEU A 327 -17.13 -1.04 7.58
#